data_adf7dc9f9326cd5c3470ae2606f492d2
#
_entry.id   adf7dc9f9326cd5c3470ae2606f492d2
#
_cell.length_a   1.000
_cell.length_b   1.000
_cell.length_c   1.000
_cell.angle_alpha   90.00
_cell.angle_beta   90.00
_cell.angle_gamma   90.00
#
_symmetry.space_group_name_H-M   'P 1'
#
loop_
_entity.id
_entity.type
_entity.pdbx_description
1 polymer ?
#
loop_
_entity_poly.entity_id
_entity_poly.type
_entity_poly.pdbx_seq_one_letter_code
_entity_poly.pdbx_strand_id
1 'polypeptide(L)'
;MKDPECVALLRASAARLGLSPRGFRNVHGQVCKRIRRRIAALRLADLCAYQALLEREPAEWLELERLCAVTISRFYRDARMWQRLRDELLPALAQAALGAGESVLRCWSVGCASGEEPYTLAIVWRLELAARYPGLRLRILASDLGADVLVRARLARYSPATLSELPEPLRARAFQAEGTAFQLRAEYREPVELQEADLRRELPDETFRLVLCRNSVFTYFDEPEQRRTLERLSTRLVPGGALVLGRGESLPAGAALDAVILASEPPPRHRAEWRCLPRTRA
;
A
#
# COMPACT_ATOMS: atom_id res chain seq x y z
N MET A 1 -14.96 20.13 10.57
CA MET A 1 -14.31 21.26 11.30
C MET A 1 -12.83 20.91 11.41
N LYS A 2 -11.96 21.80 10.89
CA LYS A 2 -10.50 21.62 11.05
C LYS A 2 -10.14 21.93 12.50
N ASP A 3 -9.40 21.05 13.12
CA ASP A 3 -8.86 21.22 14.47
C ASP A 3 -7.48 21.86 14.35
N PRO A 4 -7.34 23.17 14.52
CA PRO A 4 -6.10 23.88 14.28
C PRO A 4 -4.97 23.44 15.23
N GLU A 5 -5.29 23.14 16.48
CA GLU A 5 -4.31 22.70 17.49
C GLU A 5 -3.76 21.32 17.17
N CYS A 6 -4.64 20.38 16.82
CA CYS A 6 -4.21 19.05 16.41
C CYS A 6 -3.39 19.08 15.09
N VAL A 7 -3.75 19.94 14.13
CA VAL A 7 -2.97 20.14 12.91
C VAL A 7 -1.60 20.73 13.23
N ALA A 8 -1.51 21.63 14.20
CA ALA A 8 -0.24 22.19 14.68
C ALA A 8 0.65 21.11 15.33
N LEU A 9 0.08 20.26 16.20
CA LEU A 9 0.78 19.09 16.76
C LEU A 9 1.33 18.19 15.64
N LEU A 10 0.49 17.79 14.67
CA LEU A 10 0.92 16.92 13.58
C LEU A 10 2.06 17.53 12.76
N ARG A 11 2.02 18.84 12.50
CA ARG A 11 3.11 19.53 11.79
C ARG A 11 4.41 19.57 12.62
N ALA A 12 4.32 19.85 13.90
CA ALA A 12 5.47 19.86 14.79
C ALA A 12 6.08 18.45 14.95
N SER A 13 5.26 17.42 14.94
CA SER A 13 5.69 16.02 15.08
C SER A 13 6.23 15.42 13.77
N ALA A 14 5.91 16.00 12.62
CA ALA A 14 6.16 15.40 11.31
C ALA A 14 7.64 15.04 11.08
N ALA A 15 8.57 15.96 11.38
CA ALA A 15 10.00 15.73 11.20
C ALA A 15 10.52 14.55 12.05
N ARG A 16 10.05 14.44 13.30
CA ARG A 16 10.43 13.34 14.21
C ARG A 16 9.89 12.00 13.75
N LEU A 17 8.71 12.01 13.11
CA LEU A 17 8.06 10.81 12.60
C LEU A 17 8.50 10.45 11.16
N GLY A 18 9.39 11.24 10.53
CA GLY A 18 9.76 11.05 9.12
C GLY A 18 8.58 11.21 8.16
N LEU A 19 7.60 12.07 8.52
CA LEU A 19 6.36 12.23 7.77
C LEU A 19 6.32 13.55 7.00
N SER A 20 5.76 13.51 5.80
CA SER A 20 5.53 14.68 4.96
C SER A 20 4.24 15.42 5.35
N PRO A 21 4.30 16.68 5.85
CA PRO A 21 3.09 17.44 6.14
C PRO A 21 2.15 17.61 4.94
N ARG A 22 2.70 17.55 3.71
CA ARG A 22 1.91 17.64 2.47
C ARG A 22 1.02 16.42 2.27
N GLY A 23 1.50 15.21 2.58
CA GLY A 23 0.74 13.96 2.46
C GLY A 23 -0.51 13.93 3.34
N PHE A 24 -0.45 14.58 4.50
CA PHE A 24 -1.56 14.61 5.45
C PHE A 24 -2.63 15.67 5.18
N ARG A 25 -2.43 16.56 4.18
CA ARG A 25 -3.31 17.73 3.96
C ARG A 25 -4.79 17.38 3.85
N ASN A 26 -5.12 16.25 3.24
CA ASN A 26 -6.49 15.82 3.00
C ASN A 26 -7.04 14.86 4.08
N VAL A 27 -6.19 14.40 5.01
CA VAL A 27 -6.56 13.35 6.00
C VAL A 27 -6.43 13.82 7.45
N HIS A 28 -6.04 15.07 7.69
CA HIS A 28 -5.91 15.64 9.04
C HIS A 28 -7.11 15.34 9.94
N GLY A 29 -8.33 15.49 9.42
CA GLY A 29 -9.55 15.29 10.22
C GLY A 29 -9.69 13.87 10.77
N GLN A 30 -9.23 12.87 10.02
CA GLN A 30 -9.27 11.46 10.48
C GLN A 30 -8.19 11.19 11.51
N VAL A 31 -6.98 11.67 11.26
CA VAL A 31 -5.85 11.52 12.20
C VAL A 31 -6.19 12.23 13.50
N CYS A 32 -6.65 13.47 13.46
CA CYS A 32 -7.06 14.22 14.65
C CYS A 32 -8.19 13.54 15.43
N LYS A 33 -9.13 12.90 14.75
CA LYS A 33 -10.18 12.12 15.42
C LYS A 33 -9.61 10.92 16.19
N ARG A 34 -8.58 10.25 15.66
CA ARG A 34 -7.90 9.14 16.33
C ARG A 34 -7.09 9.66 17.54
N ILE A 35 -6.34 10.75 17.39
CA ILE A 35 -5.60 11.38 18.48
C ILE A 35 -6.53 11.76 19.61
N ARG A 36 -7.66 12.38 19.34
CA ARG A 36 -8.66 12.72 20.39
C ARG A 36 -9.20 11.48 21.11
N ARG A 37 -9.44 10.39 20.38
CA ARG A 37 -9.84 9.12 21.01
C ARG A 37 -8.74 8.57 21.91
N ARG A 38 -7.48 8.71 21.53
CA ARG A 38 -6.34 8.30 22.35
C ARG A 38 -6.26 9.14 23.62
N ILE A 39 -6.36 10.47 23.52
CA ILE A 39 -6.39 11.40 24.64
C ILE A 39 -7.50 10.99 25.64
N ALA A 40 -8.70 10.73 25.15
CA ALA A 40 -9.81 10.27 25.98
C ALA A 40 -9.55 8.91 26.64
N ALA A 41 -8.98 7.95 25.90
CA ALA A 41 -8.62 6.63 26.43
C ALA A 41 -7.56 6.70 27.53
N LEU A 42 -6.61 7.63 27.41
CA LEU A 42 -5.58 7.91 28.39
C LEU A 42 -6.09 8.80 29.57
N ARG A 43 -7.35 9.25 29.51
CA ARG A 43 -7.95 10.16 30.46
C ARG A 43 -7.17 11.47 30.66
N LEU A 44 -6.56 11.96 29.59
CA LEU A 44 -5.86 13.24 29.57
C LEU A 44 -6.87 14.38 29.40
N ALA A 45 -6.54 15.53 29.97
CA ALA A 45 -7.43 16.70 29.95
C ALA A 45 -7.59 17.29 28.54
N ASP A 46 -6.49 17.38 27.81
CA ASP A 46 -6.45 18.07 26.53
C ASP A 46 -5.23 17.65 25.69
N LEU A 47 -5.03 18.34 24.57
CA LEU A 47 -3.91 18.15 23.66
C LEU A 47 -2.56 18.56 24.26
N CYS A 48 -2.54 19.58 25.14
CA CYS A 48 -1.31 20.01 25.84
C CYS A 48 -0.81 18.91 26.79
N ALA A 49 -1.72 18.26 27.53
CA ALA A 49 -1.39 17.12 28.37
C ALA A 49 -0.86 15.93 27.54
N TYR A 50 -1.37 15.75 26.32
CA TYR A 50 -0.86 14.72 25.39
C TYR A 50 0.53 15.06 24.87
N GLN A 51 0.81 16.33 24.55
CA GLN A 51 2.16 16.78 24.17
C GLN A 51 3.16 16.55 25.30
N ALA A 52 2.80 16.89 26.55
CA ALA A 52 3.64 16.62 27.71
C ALA A 52 3.88 15.12 27.93
N LEU A 53 2.91 14.27 27.60
CA LEU A 53 3.08 12.81 27.62
C LEU A 53 4.10 12.36 26.56
N LEU A 54 4.01 12.86 25.34
CA LEU A 54 4.95 12.55 24.24
C LEU A 54 6.41 12.90 24.61
N GLU A 55 6.62 13.98 25.40
CA GLU A 55 7.97 14.37 25.86
C GLU A 55 8.54 13.40 26.90
N ARG A 56 7.68 12.82 27.75
CA ARG A 56 8.10 11.94 28.85
C ARG A 56 8.17 10.46 28.47
N GLU A 57 7.31 10.03 27.55
CA GLU A 57 7.11 8.61 27.20
C GLU A 57 7.50 8.33 25.74
N PRO A 58 8.73 7.88 25.48
CA PRO A 58 9.16 7.56 24.11
C PRO A 58 8.27 6.55 23.37
N ALA A 59 7.64 5.63 24.12
CA ALA A 59 6.73 4.63 23.53
C ALA A 59 5.47 5.26 22.93
N GLU A 60 4.99 6.41 23.45
CA GLU A 60 3.80 7.09 22.95
C GLU A 60 4.04 7.69 21.54
N TRP A 61 5.28 7.96 21.15
CA TRP A 61 5.61 8.36 19.79
C TRP A 61 5.30 7.27 18.77
N LEU A 62 5.52 5.99 19.11
CA LEU A 62 5.15 4.86 18.27
C LEU A 62 3.62 4.77 18.10
N GLU A 63 2.91 5.08 19.16
CA GLU A 63 1.44 5.11 19.11
C GLU A 63 0.94 6.28 18.26
N LEU A 64 1.50 7.48 18.45
CA LEU A 64 1.18 8.63 17.59
C LEU A 64 1.43 8.34 16.11
N GLU A 65 2.51 7.64 15.80
CA GLU A 65 2.80 7.19 14.45
C GLU A 65 1.73 6.25 13.89
N ARG A 66 1.30 5.25 14.65
CA ARG A 66 0.20 4.36 14.28
C ARG A 66 -1.11 5.12 14.05
N LEU A 67 -1.39 6.12 14.89
CA LEU A 67 -2.56 6.99 14.72
C LEU A 67 -2.49 7.83 13.42
N CYS A 68 -1.28 8.14 12.95
CA CYS A 68 -1.05 8.84 11.68
C CYS A 68 -1.22 7.94 10.45
N ALA A 69 -1.20 6.62 10.58
CA ALA A 69 -1.36 5.73 9.45
C ALA A 69 -2.70 5.96 8.74
N VAL A 70 -2.65 6.18 7.41
CA VAL A 70 -3.86 6.42 6.60
C VAL A 70 -4.34 5.11 6.02
N THR A 71 -5.53 4.69 6.43
CA THR A 71 -6.08 3.36 6.13
C THR A 71 -7.30 3.40 5.20
N ILE A 72 -7.39 4.44 4.35
CA ILE A 72 -8.48 4.55 3.36
C ILE A 72 -8.05 3.81 2.10
N SER A 73 -8.71 2.73 1.79
CA SER A 73 -8.48 1.99 0.57
C SER A 73 -9.81 1.58 -0.09
N ARG A 74 -9.76 1.17 -1.35
CA ARG A 74 -10.88 0.63 -2.13
C ARG A 74 -10.37 -0.44 -3.06
N PHE A 75 -11.23 -1.41 -3.36
CA PHE A 75 -10.95 -2.37 -4.41
C PHE A 75 -10.85 -1.68 -5.76
N TYR A 76 -9.87 -2.09 -6.55
CA TYR A 76 -9.64 -1.61 -7.92
C TYR A 76 -9.36 -0.08 -7.99
N ARG A 77 -8.88 0.53 -6.90
CA ARG A 77 -8.52 1.94 -6.84
C ARG A 77 -7.53 2.28 -7.95
N ASP A 78 -7.82 3.35 -8.71
CA ASP A 78 -7.10 3.75 -9.93
C ASP A 78 -7.26 2.72 -11.07
N ALA A 79 -8.49 2.53 -11.54
CA ALA A 79 -8.86 1.52 -12.53
C ALA A 79 -7.94 1.42 -13.75
N ARG A 80 -7.44 2.56 -14.28
CA ARG A 80 -6.48 2.58 -15.41
C ARG A 80 -5.17 1.87 -15.07
N MET A 81 -4.68 2.02 -13.84
CA MET A 81 -3.48 1.33 -13.38
C MET A 81 -3.73 -0.19 -13.33
N TRP A 82 -4.89 -0.63 -12.80
CA TRP A 82 -5.24 -2.05 -12.78
C TRP A 82 -5.39 -2.64 -14.17
N GLN A 83 -5.94 -1.88 -15.13
CA GLN A 83 -6.01 -2.28 -16.54
C GLN A 83 -4.59 -2.49 -17.11
N ARG A 84 -3.66 -1.55 -16.89
CA ARG A 84 -2.27 -1.69 -17.33
C ARG A 84 -1.55 -2.85 -16.63
N LEU A 85 -1.78 -3.05 -15.34
CA LEU A 85 -1.27 -4.22 -14.62
C LEU A 85 -1.73 -5.51 -15.28
N ARG A 86 -3.02 -5.64 -15.55
CA ARG A 86 -3.63 -6.83 -16.15
C ARG A 86 -3.14 -7.07 -17.58
N ASP A 87 -3.11 -6.03 -18.41
CA ASP A 87 -2.92 -6.16 -19.84
C ASP A 87 -1.44 -6.21 -20.25
N GLU A 88 -0.56 -5.58 -19.47
CA GLU A 88 0.83 -5.38 -19.83
C GLU A 88 1.81 -5.96 -18.78
N LEU A 89 1.77 -5.49 -17.54
CA LEU A 89 2.83 -5.75 -16.57
C LEU A 89 2.77 -7.18 -15.99
N LEU A 90 1.62 -7.64 -15.55
CA LEU A 90 1.48 -9.00 -15.01
C LEU A 90 1.79 -10.08 -16.04
N PRO A 91 1.34 -9.97 -17.30
CA PRO A 91 1.78 -10.87 -18.38
C PRO A 91 3.28 -10.91 -18.56
N ALA A 92 3.94 -9.74 -18.60
CA ALA A 92 5.40 -9.67 -18.77
C ALA A 92 6.14 -10.31 -17.57
N LEU A 93 5.72 -10.03 -16.34
CA LEU A 93 6.30 -10.64 -15.13
C LEU A 93 6.06 -12.15 -15.06
N ALA A 94 4.87 -12.61 -15.48
CA ALA A 94 4.55 -14.03 -15.52
C ALA A 94 5.44 -14.78 -16.55
N GLN A 95 5.62 -14.22 -17.74
CA GLN A 95 6.53 -14.78 -18.75
C GLN A 95 7.97 -14.81 -18.27
N ALA A 96 8.44 -13.72 -17.62
CA ALA A 96 9.78 -13.66 -17.04
C ALA A 96 9.98 -14.69 -15.91
N ALA A 97 8.97 -14.92 -15.08
CA ALA A 97 9.00 -15.93 -14.03
C ALA A 97 9.12 -17.34 -14.63
N LEU A 98 8.25 -17.68 -15.58
CA LEU A 98 8.29 -18.98 -16.26
C LEU A 98 9.61 -19.20 -17.02
N GLY A 99 10.11 -18.16 -17.70
CA GLY A 99 11.40 -18.20 -18.39
C GLY A 99 12.60 -18.40 -17.43
N ALA A 100 12.46 -18.02 -16.18
CA ALA A 100 13.43 -18.26 -15.11
C ALA A 100 13.21 -19.62 -14.39
N GLY A 101 12.25 -20.43 -14.84
CA GLY A 101 11.92 -21.72 -14.20
C GLY A 101 11.15 -21.60 -12.90
N GLU A 102 10.57 -20.44 -12.59
CA GLU A 102 9.78 -20.24 -11.37
C GLU A 102 8.36 -20.78 -11.54
N SER A 103 7.84 -21.40 -10.49
CA SER A 103 6.45 -21.88 -10.41
C SER A 103 5.55 -20.97 -9.56
N VAL A 104 6.12 -19.88 -9.01
CA VAL A 104 5.41 -18.95 -8.13
C VAL A 104 5.73 -17.50 -8.51
N LEU A 105 4.70 -16.74 -8.85
CA LEU A 105 4.79 -15.28 -9.00
C LEU A 105 4.65 -14.65 -7.61
N ARG A 106 5.77 -14.19 -7.05
CA ARG A 106 5.79 -13.53 -5.75
C ARG A 106 5.54 -12.05 -5.92
N CYS A 107 4.53 -11.55 -5.20
CA CYS A 107 4.15 -10.15 -5.16
C CYS A 107 4.14 -9.65 -3.73
N TRP A 108 4.41 -8.35 -3.53
CA TRP A 108 4.33 -7.71 -2.22
C TRP A 108 3.47 -6.46 -2.30
N SER A 109 2.46 -6.35 -1.44
CA SER A 109 1.62 -5.16 -1.25
C SER A 109 2.02 -4.48 0.05
N VAL A 110 2.62 -3.30 -0.05
CA VAL A 110 3.18 -2.51 1.05
C VAL A 110 2.18 -1.47 1.51
N GLY A 111 1.81 -1.48 2.80
CA GLY A 111 0.75 -0.61 3.31
C GLY A 111 -0.62 -1.05 2.82
N CYS A 112 -0.91 -2.35 2.97
CA CYS A 112 -2.08 -3.01 2.37
C CYS A 112 -3.42 -2.62 2.99
N ALA A 113 -3.42 -1.86 4.09
CA ALA A 113 -4.60 -1.46 4.85
C ALA A 113 -5.51 -2.67 5.19
N SER A 114 -6.80 -2.60 4.83
CA SER A 114 -7.76 -3.69 5.08
C SER A 114 -7.76 -4.75 3.96
N GLY A 115 -6.70 -4.84 3.15
CA GLY A 115 -6.52 -5.90 2.16
C GLY A 115 -7.12 -5.61 0.77
N GLU A 116 -7.68 -4.43 0.54
CA GLU A 116 -8.34 -4.10 -0.72
C GLU A 116 -7.41 -4.24 -1.93
N GLU A 117 -6.14 -3.84 -1.79
CA GLU A 117 -5.16 -3.91 -2.86
C GLU A 117 -4.69 -5.34 -3.14
N PRO A 118 -4.16 -6.12 -2.17
CA PRO A 118 -3.71 -7.48 -2.43
C PRO A 118 -4.85 -8.39 -2.88
N TYR A 119 -6.06 -8.22 -2.36
CA TYR A 119 -7.21 -8.98 -2.81
C TYR A 119 -7.68 -8.58 -4.21
N THR A 120 -7.55 -7.31 -4.60
CA THR A 120 -7.76 -6.90 -6.01
C THR A 120 -6.79 -7.62 -6.93
N LEU A 121 -5.51 -7.70 -6.55
CA LEU A 121 -4.50 -8.42 -7.34
C LEU A 121 -4.85 -9.92 -7.45
N ALA A 122 -5.26 -10.56 -6.36
CA ALA A 122 -5.67 -11.95 -6.34
C ALA A 122 -6.90 -12.21 -7.25
N ILE A 123 -7.89 -11.32 -7.21
CA ILE A 123 -9.10 -11.38 -8.06
C ILE A 123 -8.72 -11.26 -9.55
N VAL A 124 -7.96 -10.22 -9.91
CA VAL A 124 -7.53 -9.98 -11.30
C VAL A 124 -6.71 -11.17 -11.81
N TRP A 125 -5.75 -11.64 -11.02
CA TRP A 125 -4.95 -12.80 -11.42
C TRP A 125 -5.81 -14.03 -11.68
N ARG A 126 -6.61 -14.41 -10.70
CA ARG A 126 -7.40 -15.66 -10.77
C ARG A 126 -8.43 -15.65 -11.90
N LEU A 127 -9.11 -14.51 -12.10
CA LEU A 127 -10.21 -14.43 -13.05
C LEU A 127 -9.79 -14.12 -14.49
N GLU A 128 -8.67 -13.40 -14.66
CA GLU A 128 -8.32 -12.86 -15.97
C GLU A 128 -6.98 -13.38 -16.50
N LEU A 129 -6.08 -13.89 -15.64
CA LEU A 129 -4.73 -14.25 -16.05
C LEU A 129 -4.35 -15.72 -15.77
N ALA A 130 -4.78 -16.32 -14.68
CA ALA A 130 -4.31 -17.63 -14.24
C ALA A 130 -4.45 -18.73 -15.31
N ALA A 131 -5.53 -18.71 -16.08
CA ALA A 131 -5.75 -19.68 -17.15
C ALA A 131 -4.70 -19.59 -18.30
N ARG A 132 -4.07 -18.41 -18.45
CA ARG A 132 -3.00 -18.17 -19.46
C ARG A 132 -1.63 -18.66 -18.97
N TYR A 133 -1.48 -18.87 -17.67
CA TYR A 133 -0.21 -19.24 -17.01
C TYR A 133 -0.41 -20.42 -16.05
N PRO A 134 -0.83 -21.61 -16.54
CA PRO A 134 -1.23 -22.73 -15.68
C PRO A 134 -0.07 -23.29 -14.81
N GLY A 135 1.18 -23.05 -15.23
CA GLY A 135 2.37 -23.44 -14.47
C GLY A 135 2.77 -22.46 -13.37
N LEU A 136 2.06 -21.35 -13.18
CA LEU A 136 2.47 -20.27 -12.29
C LEU A 136 1.39 -19.98 -11.23
N ARG A 137 1.71 -20.18 -9.96
CA ARG A 137 0.86 -19.83 -8.82
C ARG A 137 1.17 -18.40 -8.36
N LEU A 138 0.15 -17.65 -7.98
CA LEU A 138 0.31 -16.35 -7.35
C LEU A 138 0.52 -16.52 -5.84
N ARG A 139 1.47 -15.79 -5.27
CA ARG A 139 1.63 -15.59 -3.82
C ARG A 139 1.83 -14.10 -3.55
N ILE A 140 1.08 -13.56 -2.62
CA ILE A 140 1.10 -12.15 -2.26
C ILE A 140 1.42 -12.03 -0.77
N LEU A 141 2.54 -11.42 -0.44
CA LEU A 141 2.76 -10.89 0.90
C LEU A 141 2.05 -9.53 0.98
N ALA A 142 1.26 -9.30 2.00
CA ALA A 142 0.56 -8.05 2.23
C ALA A 142 0.89 -7.55 3.63
N SER A 143 1.62 -6.44 3.72
CA SER A 143 2.09 -5.91 5.00
C SER A 143 1.50 -4.54 5.31
N ASP A 144 1.21 -4.31 6.58
CA ASP A 144 0.78 -3.02 7.12
C ASP A 144 1.26 -2.87 8.57
N LEU A 145 1.42 -1.63 9.03
CA LEU A 145 1.79 -1.31 10.43
C LEU A 145 0.62 -1.48 11.40
N GLY A 146 -0.62 -1.37 10.91
CA GLY A 146 -1.83 -1.34 11.71
C GLY A 146 -2.40 -2.74 11.98
N ALA A 147 -2.25 -3.28 13.18
CA ALA A 147 -2.84 -4.56 13.55
C ALA A 147 -4.37 -4.58 13.36
N ASP A 148 -5.06 -3.47 13.64
CA ASP A 148 -6.50 -3.33 13.53
C ASP A 148 -7.01 -3.41 12.08
N VAL A 149 -6.24 -2.87 11.11
CA VAL A 149 -6.59 -2.99 9.69
C VAL A 149 -6.33 -4.39 9.17
N LEU A 150 -5.30 -5.06 9.66
CA LEU A 150 -5.01 -6.46 9.30
C LEU A 150 -6.06 -7.43 9.86
N VAL A 151 -6.63 -7.15 11.03
CA VAL A 151 -7.79 -7.91 11.53
C VAL A 151 -8.96 -7.78 10.54
N ARG A 152 -9.25 -6.57 10.06
CA ARG A 152 -10.29 -6.36 9.04
C ARG A 152 -9.97 -7.07 7.71
N ALA A 153 -8.69 -7.03 7.30
CA ALA A 153 -8.24 -7.76 6.12
C ALA A 153 -8.48 -9.27 6.25
N ARG A 154 -8.18 -9.87 7.41
CA ARG A 154 -8.42 -11.29 7.68
C ARG A 154 -9.91 -11.64 7.65
N LEU A 155 -10.77 -10.77 8.19
CA LEU A 155 -12.21 -10.93 8.11
C LEU A 155 -12.71 -10.87 6.67
N ALA A 156 -12.05 -10.10 5.81
CA ALA A 156 -12.33 -9.95 4.39
C ALA A 156 -13.82 -9.63 4.09
N ARG A 157 -14.42 -8.79 4.95
CA ARG A 157 -15.82 -8.37 4.87
C ARG A 157 -15.88 -6.86 4.64
N TYR A 158 -16.54 -6.47 3.54
CA TYR A 158 -16.47 -5.11 3.02
C TYR A 158 -17.84 -4.49 2.78
N SER A 159 -17.90 -3.17 2.88
CA SER A 159 -19.10 -2.41 2.55
C SER A 159 -19.27 -2.26 1.04
N PRO A 160 -20.49 -2.00 0.54
CA PRO A 160 -20.71 -1.69 -0.87
C PRO A 160 -19.83 -0.52 -1.38
N ALA A 161 -19.60 0.49 -0.54
CA ALA A 161 -18.80 1.66 -0.88
C ALA A 161 -17.33 1.32 -1.16
N THR A 162 -16.77 0.32 -0.46
CA THR A 162 -15.39 -0.14 -0.65
C THR A 162 -15.22 -0.87 -2.00
N LEU A 163 -16.30 -1.44 -2.54
CA LEU A 163 -16.33 -2.20 -3.80
C LEU A 163 -16.75 -1.37 -5.01
N SER A 164 -17.01 -0.07 -4.83
CA SER A 164 -17.64 0.79 -5.86
C SER A 164 -16.85 0.91 -7.16
N GLU A 165 -15.51 0.78 -7.10
CA GLU A 165 -14.64 0.88 -8.27
C GLU A 165 -14.32 -0.50 -8.89
N LEU A 166 -14.65 -1.61 -8.20
CA LEU A 166 -14.42 -2.95 -8.72
C LEU A 166 -15.45 -3.27 -9.83
N PRO A 167 -14.99 -3.66 -11.03
CA PRO A 167 -15.88 -4.04 -12.12
C PRO A 167 -16.89 -5.10 -11.70
N GLU A 168 -18.14 -4.92 -12.11
CA GLU A 168 -19.24 -5.79 -11.69
C GLU A 168 -18.99 -7.28 -11.98
N PRO A 169 -18.47 -7.71 -13.14
CA PRO A 169 -18.18 -9.12 -13.39
C PRO A 169 -17.16 -9.73 -12.42
N LEU A 170 -16.16 -8.95 -11.98
CA LEU A 170 -15.20 -9.39 -10.98
C LEU A 170 -15.83 -9.44 -9.60
N ARG A 171 -16.63 -8.43 -9.26
CA ARG A 171 -17.34 -8.37 -7.98
C ARG A 171 -18.31 -9.54 -7.79
N ALA A 172 -19.14 -9.82 -8.77
CA ALA A 172 -20.12 -10.91 -8.71
C ALA A 172 -19.47 -12.29 -8.52
N ARG A 173 -18.29 -12.50 -9.11
CA ARG A 173 -17.54 -13.76 -8.97
C ARG A 173 -16.73 -13.83 -7.68
N ALA A 174 -16.17 -12.72 -7.21
CA ALA A 174 -15.25 -12.71 -6.08
C ALA A 174 -15.97 -12.60 -4.72
N PHE A 175 -17.15 -12.02 -4.69
CA PHE A 175 -17.85 -11.74 -3.44
C PHE A 175 -19.20 -12.44 -3.34
N GLN A 176 -19.59 -12.68 -2.09
CA GLN A 176 -20.93 -13.14 -1.71
C GLN A 176 -21.59 -12.07 -0.85
N ALA A 177 -22.83 -11.72 -1.16
CA ALA A 177 -23.59 -10.80 -0.32
C ALA A 177 -23.91 -11.43 1.04
N GLU A 178 -23.70 -10.65 2.10
CA GLU A 178 -23.92 -11.05 3.49
C GLU A 178 -24.55 -9.90 4.28
N GLY A 179 -25.88 -9.86 4.28
CA GLY A 179 -26.66 -8.75 4.82
C GLY A 179 -26.34 -7.44 4.08
N THR A 180 -25.84 -6.43 4.81
CA THR A 180 -25.45 -5.12 4.26
C THR A 180 -23.99 -5.07 3.78
N ALA A 181 -23.27 -6.18 3.82
CA ALA A 181 -21.86 -6.28 3.46
C ALA A 181 -21.63 -7.37 2.40
N PHE A 182 -20.40 -7.46 1.96
CA PHE A 182 -19.91 -8.44 1.00
C PHE A 182 -18.74 -9.21 1.59
N GLN A 183 -18.82 -10.53 1.61
CA GLN A 183 -17.75 -11.44 2.03
C GLN A 183 -16.92 -11.85 0.82
N LEU A 184 -15.61 -11.65 0.87
CA LEU A 184 -14.68 -12.15 -0.15
C LEU A 184 -14.59 -13.68 -0.03
N ARG A 185 -14.74 -14.38 -1.15
CA ARG A 185 -14.66 -15.86 -1.20
C ARG A 185 -13.26 -16.35 -0.85
N ALA A 186 -13.16 -17.54 -0.27
CA ALA A 186 -11.92 -18.10 0.27
C ALA A 186 -10.81 -18.21 -0.78
N GLU A 187 -11.14 -18.62 -1.98
CA GLU A 187 -10.19 -18.80 -3.08
C GLU A 187 -9.42 -17.55 -3.52
N TYR A 188 -9.91 -16.34 -3.18
CA TYR A 188 -9.19 -15.08 -3.42
C TYR A 188 -8.39 -14.61 -2.21
N ARG A 189 -8.64 -15.20 -1.03
CA ARG A 189 -7.87 -14.93 0.19
C ARG A 189 -6.64 -15.85 0.29
N GLU A 190 -6.77 -17.09 -0.20
CA GLU A 190 -5.74 -18.13 -0.12
C GLU A 190 -4.33 -17.67 -0.58
N PRO A 191 -4.15 -16.95 -1.71
CA PRO A 191 -2.82 -16.55 -2.14
C PRO A 191 -2.22 -15.37 -1.36
N VAL A 192 -2.95 -14.80 -0.39
CA VAL A 192 -2.55 -13.58 0.35
C VAL A 192 -2.16 -13.93 1.78
N GLU A 193 -0.92 -13.67 2.11
CA GLU A 193 -0.37 -13.74 3.46
C GLU A 193 -0.34 -12.34 4.08
N LEU A 194 -1.01 -12.16 5.23
CA LEU A 194 -1.11 -10.88 5.93
C LEU A 194 -0.09 -10.82 7.07
N GLN A 195 0.78 -9.81 7.05
CA GLN A 195 1.84 -9.61 8.03
C GLN A 195 1.78 -8.21 8.64
N GLU A 196 1.85 -8.10 9.97
CA GLU A 196 2.13 -6.84 10.64
C GLU A 196 3.64 -6.56 10.55
N ALA A 197 4.01 -5.46 9.90
CA ALA A 197 5.41 -5.07 9.75
C ALA A 197 5.56 -3.57 9.58
N ASP A 198 6.61 -3.01 10.20
CA ASP A 198 7.10 -1.67 9.91
C ASP A 198 8.19 -1.75 8.84
N LEU A 199 7.85 -1.35 7.63
CA LEU A 199 8.78 -1.34 6.50
C LEU A 199 10.10 -0.61 6.77
N ARG A 200 10.12 0.35 7.69
CA ARG A 200 11.34 1.08 8.06
C ARG A 200 12.28 0.27 8.97
N ARG A 201 11.76 -0.77 9.60
CA ARG A 201 12.50 -1.61 10.56
C ARG A 201 12.74 -3.01 10.03
N GLU A 202 11.72 -3.59 9.44
CA GLU A 202 11.70 -5.00 9.03
C GLU A 202 11.45 -5.13 7.53
N LEU A 203 12.15 -6.04 6.90
CA LEU A 203 11.93 -6.44 5.52
C LEU A 203 11.68 -7.94 5.48
N PRO A 204 10.82 -8.42 4.58
CA PRO A 204 10.70 -9.85 4.34
C PRO A 204 12.02 -10.43 3.82
N ASP A 205 12.31 -11.66 4.15
CA ASP A 205 13.55 -12.32 3.69
C ASP A 205 13.51 -12.72 2.21
N GLU A 206 12.32 -12.83 1.64
CA GLU A 206 12.12 -13.21 0.25
C GLU A 206 12.19 -12.01 -0.72
N THR A 207 12.36 -12.31 -2.01
CA THR A 207 12.35 -11.33 -3.10
C THR A 207 11.09 -11.47 -3.95
N PHE A 208 10.72 -10.37 -4.61
CA PHE A 208 9.44 -10.22 -5.30
C PHE A 208 9.66 -9.78 -6.75
N ARG A 209 8.81 -10.26 -7.65
CA ARG A 209 8.74 -9.77 -9.03
C ARG A 209 7.87 -8.52 -9.15
N LEU A 210 6.95 -8.32 -8.22
CA LEU A 210 6.08 -7.16 -8.16
C LEU A 210 6.01 -6.63 -6.74
N VAL A 211 6.28 -5.34 -6.56
CA VAL A 211 6.02 -4.60 -5.32
C VAL A 211 5.00 -3.51 -5.61
N LEU A 212 3.85 -3.58 -4.95
CA LEU A 212 2.85 -2.52 -4.93
C LEU A 212 3.14 -1.65 -3.70
N CYS A 213 3.58 -0.42 -3.91
CA CYS A 213 3.82 0.57 -2.85
C CYS A 213 3.04 1.84 -3.18
N ARG A 214 1.72 1.78 -2.99
CA ARG A 214 0.79 2.77 -3.49
C ARG A 214 0.10 3.52 -2.37
N ASN A 215 0.09 4.85 -2.49
CA ASN A 215 -0.57 5.74 -1.53
C ASN A 215 -0.14 5.50 -0.07
N SER A 216 1.11 5.16 0.12
CA SER A 216 1.74 4.88 1.42
C SER A 216 3.06 5.66 1.55
N VAL A 217 4.20 5.06 1.27
CA VAL A 217 5.54 5.63 1.46
C VAL A 217 5.70 6.96 0.72
N PHE A 218 5.48 6.97 -0.60
CA PHE A 218 5.74 8.14 -1.45
C PHE A 218 4.68 9.25 -1.35
N THR A 219 3.61 9.00 -0.59
CA THR A 219 2.62 10.00 -0.20
C THR A 219 2.90 10.60 1.17
N TYR A 220 3.22 9.74 2.17
CA TYR A 220 3.19 10.14 3.59
C TYR A 220 4.55 10.33 4.22
N PHE A 221 5.63 9.73 3.71
CA PHE A 221 6.96 9.93 4.25
C PHE A 221 7.62 11.21 3.70
N ASP A 222 8.52 11.78 4.47
CA ASP A 222 9.41 12.84 4.00
C ASP A 222 10.45 12.29 3.00
N GLU A 223 11.13 13.17 2.28
CA GLU A 223 12.04 12.76 1.22
C GLU A 223 13.22 11.90 1.73
N PRO A 224 13.86 12.19 2.88
CA PRO A 224 14.90 11.32 3.43
C PRO A 224 14.40 9.90 3.72
N GLU A 225 13.18 9.76 4.29
CA GLU A 225 12.60 8.45 4.58
C GLU A 225 12.14 7.72 3.32
N GLN A 226 11.64 8.45 2.32
CA GLN A 226 11.33 7.87 1.00
C GLN A 226 12.58 7.26 0.35
N ARG A 227 13.74 7.93 0.42
CA ARG A 227 15.02 7.43 -0.11
C ARG A 227 15.46 6.16 0.59
N ARG A 228 15.51 6.19 1.93
CA ARG A 228 15.86 5.00 2.73
C ARG A 228 14.94 3.83 2.44
N THR A 229 13.63 4.09 2.36
CA THR A 229 12.65 3.07 2.05
C THR A 229 12.80 2.51 0.63
N LEU A 230 13.07 3.37 -0.35
CA LEU A 230 13.31 2.94 -1.72
C LEU A 230 14.54 2.03 -1.83
N GLU A 231 15.64 2.40 -1.17
CA GLU A 231 16.85 1.56 -1.09
C GLU A 231 16.53 0.18 -0.49
N ARG A 232 15.74 0.15 0.58
CA ARG A 232 15.30 -1.10 1.21
C ARG A 232 14.38 -1.92 0.29
N LEU A 233 13.39 -1.31 -0.36
CA LEU A 233 12.51 -1.98 -1.32
C LEU A 233 13.30 -2.55 -2.50
N SER A 234 14.33 -1.84 -2.98
CA SER A 234 15.16 -2.28 -4.10
C SER A 234 15.87 -3.61 -3.81
N THR A 235 16.29 -3.84 -2.56
CA THR A 235 16.92 -5.12 -2.16
C THR A 235 15.95 -6.30 -2.19
N ARG A 236 14.66 -6.05 -2.27
CA ARG A 236 13.60 -7.07 -2.29
C ARG A 236 12.95 -7.25 -3.67
N LEU A 237 13.37 -6.48 -4.66
CA LEU A 237 12.99 -6.69 -6.05
C LEU A 237 14.01 -7.60 -6.75
N VAL A 238 13.52 -8.60 -7.48
CA VAL A 238 14.38 -9.36 -8.38
C VAL A 238 14.81 -8.48 -9.56
N PRO A 239 15.96 -8.75 -10.21
CA PRO A 239 16.34 -8.06 -11.44
C PRO A 239 15.22 -8.14 -12.49
N GLY A 240 14.84 -7.00 -13.06
CA GLY A 240 13.71 -6.90 -13.98
C GLY A 240 12.32 -7.01 -13.32
N GLY A 241 12.26 -6.96 -12.00
CA GLY A 241 11.01 -6.83 -11.25
C GLY A 241 10.35 -5.46 -11.43
N ALA A 242 9.20 -5.25 -10.82
CA ALA A 242 8.44 -4.01 -10.97
C ALA A 242 8.03 -3.40 -9.64
N LEU A 243 8.14 -2.07 -9.53
CA LEU A 243 7.60 -1.25 -8.46
C LEU A 243 6.43 -0.43 -8.99
N VAL A 244 5.26 -0.55 -8.36
CA VAL A 244 4.05 0.19 -8.73
C VAL A 244 3.76 1.24 -7.68
N LEU A 245 3.61 2.48 -8.12
CA LEU A 245 3.31 3.64 -7.30
C LEU A 245 1.83 4.04 -7.43
N GLY A 246 1.32 4.77 -6.45
CA GLY A 246 -0.02 5.36 -6.48
C GLY A 246 -0.12 6.54 -7.45
N ARG A 247 -1.35 6.95 -7.70
CA ARG A 247 -1.62 8.10 -8.57
C ARG A 247 -1.03 9.38 -7.99
N GLY A 248 -0.20 10.06 -8.78
CA GLY A 248 0.47 11.29 -8.39
C GLY A 248 1.65 11.11 -7.45
N GLU A 249 2.04 9.87 -7.17
CA GLU A 249 3.30 9.57 -6.50
C GLU A 249 4.45 9.52 -7.51
N SER A 250 5.63 9.89 -7.06
CA SER A 250 6.87 9.82 -7.82
C SER A 250 8.01 9.41 -6.90
N LEU A 251 9.04 8.81 -7.47
CA LEU A 251 10.26 8.55 -6.72
C LEU A 251 11.00 9.87 -6.41
N PRO A 252 11.81 9.90 -5.33
CA PRO A 252 12.70 11.03 -5.05
C PRO A 252 13.61 11.36 -6.24
N ALA A 253 13.89 12.64 -6.46
CA ALA A 253 14.70 13.09 -7.58
C ALA A 253 16.10 12.43 -7.58
N GLY A 254 16.56 11.94 -8.73
CA GLY A 254 17.85 11.25 -8.87
C GLY A 254 17.88 9.82 -8.30
N ALA A 255 16.75 9.29 -7.86
CA ALA A 255 16.67 7.87 -7.47
C ALA A 255 16.86 6.98 -8.69
N ALA A 256 17.76 5.99 -8.60
CA ALA A 256 17.95 4.93 -9.58
C ALA A 256 17.38 3.61 -9.00
N LEU A 257 16.62 2.91 -9.80
CA LEU A 257 16.09 1.59 -9.45
C LEU A 257 16.21 0.70 -10.69
N ASP A 258 16.86 -0.47 -10.56
CA ASP A 258 16.90 -1.47 -11.63
C ASP A 258 15.60 -2.30 -11.63
N ALA A 259 14.51 -1.60 -11.89
CA ALA A 259 13.16 -2.18 -11.95
C ALA A 259 12.26 -1.37 -12.87
N VAL A 260 11.21 -1.99 -13.38
CA VAL A 260 10.14 -1.30 -14.10
C VAL A 260 9.32 -0.47 -13.09
N ILE A 261 9.22 0.83 -13.31
CA ILE A 261 8.41 1.71 -12.46
C ILE A 261 7.10 1.99 -13.19
N LEU A 262 5.99 1.58 -12.58
CA LEU A 262 4.66 1.94 -13.04
C LEU A 262 4.09 2.99 -12.08
N ALA A 263 4.08 4.25 -12.51
CA ALA A 263 3.35 5.31 -11.85
C ALA A 263 2.07 5.60 -12.64
N SER A 264 0.93 5.73 -11.96
CA SER A 264 -0.26 6.24 -12.63
C SER A 264 -0.15 7.75 -12.74
N GLU A 265 0.21 8.23 -13.92
CA GLU A 265 0.28 9.65 -14.20
C GLU A 265 -1.10 10.34 -14.06
N PRO A 266 -1.13 11.62 -13.67
CA PRO A 266 -2.25 12.49 -14.02
C PRO A 266 -2.35 12.49 -15.56
N PRO A 267 -3.53 12.68 -16.18
CA PRO A 267 -3.67 12.52 -17.63
C PRO A 267 -2.70 13.46 -18.35
N PRO A 268 -1.70 12.93 -19.04
CA PRO A 268 -0.79 13.77 -19.80
C PRO A 268 -1.47 14.20 -21.09
N ARG A 269 -1.16 15.39 -21.53
CA ARG A 269 -1.49 15.85 -22.89
C ARG A 269 -0.69 15.09 -23.97
N HIS A 270 0.18 14.13 -23.60
CA HIS A 270 0.98 13.30 -24.52
C HIS A 270 1.28 11.91 -23.95
N ARG A 271 1.51 10.94 -24.84
CA ARG A 271 1.72 9.50 -24.61
C ARG A 271 2.74 9.19 -23.51
N ALA A 272 2.36 8.30 -22.61
CA ALA A 272 3.27 7.70 -21.62
C ALA A 272 4.22 6.73 -22.35
N GLU A 273 5.51 7.00 -22.33
CA GLU A 273 6.55 6.07 -22.71
C GLU A 273 7.02 5.28 -21.49
N TRP A 274 7.16 3.97 -21.66
CA TRP A 274 7.87 3.11 -20.73
C TRP A 274 9.31 3.58 -20.67
N ARG A 275 9.78 4.09 -19.56
CA ARG A 275 11.21 4.29 -19.36
C ARG A 275 11.79 3.02 -18.73
N CYS A 276 12.25 2.11 -19.55
CA CYS A 276 13.34 1.22 -19.17
C CYS A 276 14.57 2.08 -18.97
N LEU A 277 15.05 2.24 -17.75
CA LEU A 277 16.38 2.84 -17.56
C LEU A 277 17.43 1.87 -18.13
N PRO A 278 18.38 2.37 -18.94
CA PRO A 278 19.39 1.52 -19.56
C PRO A 278 20.26 0.89 -18.48
N ARG A 279 20.59 -0.38 -18.66
CA ARG A 279 21.62 -1.08 -17.89
C ARG A 279 22.91 -0.25 -17.98
N THR A 280 23.36 0.31 -16.88
CA THR A 280 24.76 0.75 -16.76
C THR A 280 25.60 -0.54 -16.75
N ARG A 281 26.29 -0.78 -17.86
CA ARG A 281 27.35 -1.81 -17.91
C ARG A 281 28.44 -1.38 -16.92
N ALA A 282 28.80 -2.29 -16.01
CA ALA A 282 30.02 -2.21 -15.25
C ALA A 282 31.21 -2.41 -16.19
#